data_b14075a0ffb7623c47ec9c53f2f6b0e5
#
_entry.id   b14075a0ffb7623c47ec9c53f2f6b0e5
#
_cell.length_a   1.000
_cell.length_b   1.000
_cell.length_c   1.000
_cell.angle_alpha   90.00
_cell.angle_beta   90.00
_cell.angle_gamma   90.00
#
_symmetry.space_group_name_H-M   'P 1'
#
loop_
_entity.id
_entity.type
_entity.pdbx_description
1 polymer ?
#
loop_
_entity_poly.entity_id
_entity_poly.type
_entity_poly.pdbx_seq_one_letter_code
_entity_poly.pdbx_strand_id
1 'polypeptide(L)'
;MNPAWKKARIATAIYLAPLLVAGQLSGSTLQEQNKAIAKQAFEEILSRGRFELAEQLYAKDFVNHGIHSNSSLQEDQTALKGWHAAFPDVVIVPEKLIAEDDLVTIYWIARGTNTGTGNGLPATGKRAELSGITIWRIVDGKIKEEWSAFDQLSMMRQLGLLPADK
;
A
#
# COMPACT_ATOMS: atom_id res chain seq x y z
N MET A 1 0.94 87.24 7.93
CA MET A 1 1.88 86.38 7.17
C MET A 1 1.82 85.04 7.82
N ASN A 2 1.24 84.04 7.16
CA ASN A 2 1.01 82.73 7.68
C ASN A 2 1.56 81.69 6.69
N PRO A 3 2.56 80.86 7.05
CA PRO A 3 2.96 79.75 6.20
C PRO A 3 2.30 78.45 6.67
N ALA A 4 1.49 77.89 5.79
CA ALA A 4 0.80 76.62 5.95
C ALA A 4 1.78 75.47 5.81
N TRP A 5 1.89 74.62 6.83
CA TRP A 5 2.58 73.35 6.77
C TRP A 5 1.65 72.27 6.18
N LYS A 6 1.89 71.88 4.93
CA LYS A 6 1.23 70.76 4.30
C LYS A 6 1.78 69.46 4.90
N LYS A 7 0.96 68.71 5.66
CA LYS A 7 1.23 67.35 6.11
C LYS A 7 1.18 66.40 4.92
N ALA A 8 2.30 65.91 4.49
CA ALA A 8 2.37 64.79 3.56
C ALA A 8 2.03 63.49 4.30
N ARG A 9 0.90 62.86 3.91
CA ARG A 9 0.57 61.51 4.34
C ARG A 9 1.32 60.50 3.47
N ILE A 10 2.29 59.82 4.06
CA ILE A 10 2.95 58.68 3.44
C ILE A 10 2.00 57.48 3.63
N ALA A 11 1.37 57.07 2.56
CA ALA A 11 0.61 55.83 2.52
C ALA A 11 1.60 54.67 2.33
N THR A 12 1.87 53.97 3.39
CA THR A 12 2.66 52.72 3.32
C THR A 12 1.74 51.62 2.73
N ALA A 13 1.88 51.39 1.44
CA ALA A 13 1.26 50.24 0.80
C ALA A 13 1.98 48.94 1.24
N ILE A 14 1.34 48.17 2.13
CA ILE A 14 1.79 46.83 2.47
C ILE A 14 1.38 45.91 1.30
N TYR A 15 2.32 45.62 0.42
CA TYR A 15 2.15 44.54 -0.56
C TYR A 15 2.26 43.19 0.17
N LEU A 16 1.13 42.63 0.54
CA LEU A 16 1.03 41.20 0.84
C LEU A 16 1.22 40.44 -0.48
N ALA A 17 2.41 39.93 -0.73
CA ALA A 17 2.62 38.98 -1.78
C ALA A 17 1.82 37.68 -1.44
N PRO A 18 0.94 37.18 -2.31
CA PRO A 18 0.34 35.87 -2.08
C PRO A 18 1.46 34.82 -2.18
N LEU A 19 1.77 34.19 -1.07
CA LEU A 19 2.56 32.95 -1.09
C LEU A 19 1.77 31.94 -1.94
N LEU A 20 2.29 31.66 -3.13
CA LEU A 20 1.80 30.57 -3.98
C LEU A 20 2.12 29.23 -3.30
N VAL A 21 1.15 28.70 -2.55
CA VAL A 21 1.11 27.33 -2.02
C VAL A 21 0.61 26.37 -3.13
N ALA A 22 0.83 26.69 -4.40
CA ALA A 22 0.30 25.88 -5.51
C ALA A 22 1.03 24.53 -5.72
N GLY A 23 2.21 24.33 -5.11
CA GLY A 23 2.99 23.10 -5.29
C GLY A 23 2.62 21.98 -4.32
N GLN A 24 2.07 22.27 -3.15
CA GLN A 24 1.78 21.25 -2.12
C GLN A 24 0.41 20.59 -2.28
N LEU A 25 -0.55 21.24 -2.91
CA LEU A 25 -1.89 20.66 -3.16
C LEU A 25 -1.85 19.57 -4.25
N SER A 26 -0.95 19.68 -5.23
CA SER A 26 -0.82 18.67 -6.29
C SER A 26 -0.21 17.36 -5.78
N GLY A 27 0.80 17.42 -4.93
CA GLY A 27 1.42 16.22 -4.35
C GLY A 27 0.53 15.49 -3.36
N SER A 28 -0.23 16.22 -2.52
CA SER A 28 -1.19 15.60 -1.61
C SER A 28 -2.33 14.89 -2.35
N THR A 29 -2.79 15.44 -3.47
CA THR A 29 -3.83 14.84 -4.30
C THR A 29 -3.36 13.54 -4.96
N LEU A 30 -2.12 13.50 -5.49
CA LEU A 30 -1.55 12.28 -6.06
C LEU A 30 -1.36 11.21 -4.99
N GLN A 31 -0.80 11.57 -3.84
CA GLN A 31 -0.60 10.65 -2.72
C GLN A 31 -1.93 10.06 -2.21
N GLU A 32 -2.99 10.88 -2.10
CA GLU A 32 -4.32 10.37 -1.71
C GLU A 32 -4.92 9.45 -2.78
N GLN A 33 -4.75 9.75 -4.07
CA GLN A 33 -5.17 8.87 -5.15
C GLN A 33 -4.42 7.54 -5.10
N ASN A 34 -3.09 7.57 -4.92
CA ASN A 34 -2.28 6.36 -4.83
C ASN A 34 -2.64 5.52 -3.60
N LYS A 35 -2.89 6.13 -2.44
CA LYS A 35 -3.40 5.41 -1.26
C LYS A 35 -4.78 4.77 -1.50
N ALA A 36 -5.66 5.42 -2.24
CA ALA A 36 -6.96 4.86 -2.58
C ALA A 36 -6.84 3.62 -3.49
N ILE A 37 -5.95 3.66 -4.49
CA ILE A 37 -5.64 2.52 -5.36
C ILE A 37 -5.07 1.35 -4.53
N ALA A 38 -4.09 1.65 -3.67
CA ALA A 38 -3.49 0.66 -2.79
C ALA A 38 -4.54 0.00 -1.88
N LYS A 39 -5.38 0.81 -1.24
CA LYS A 39 -6.47 0.31 -0.40
C LYS A 39 -7.43 -0.57 -1.18
N GLN A 40 -7.87 -0.16 -2.36
CA GLN A 40 -8.75 -0.94 -3.21
C GLN A 40 -8.13 -2.29 -3.59
N ALA A 41 -6.86 -2.33 -3.97
CA ALA A 41 -6.18 -3.58 -4.30
C ALA A 41 -6.10 -4.52 -3.09
N PHE A 42 -5.77 -4.01 -1.91
CA PHE A 42 -5.78 -4.81 -0.67
C PHE A 42 -7.15 -5.39 -0.34
N GLU A 43 -8.20 -4.56 -0.38
CA GLU A 43 -9.55 -4.98 -0.01
C GLU A 43 -10.17 -5.93 -1.04
N GLU A 44 -10.04 -5.61 -2.33
CA GLU A 44 -10.76 -6.35 -3.37
C GLU A 44 -9.97 -7.56 -3.88
N ILE A 45 -8.66 -7.40 -4.13
CA ILE A 45 -7.85 -8.47 -4.72
C ILE A 45 -7.23 -9.34 -3.63
N LEU A 46 -6.47 -8.74 -2.69
CA LEU A 46 -5.71 -9.52 -1.71
C LEU A 46 -6.65 -10.16 -0.68
N SER A 47 -7.64 -9.43 -0.17
CA SER A 47 -8.53 -9.92 0.88
C SER A 47 -9.73 -10.70 0.33
N ARG A 48 -10.44 -10.16 -0.69
CA ARG A 48 -11.67 -10.77 -1.22
C ARG A 48 -11.43 -11.75 -2.38
N GLY A 49 -10.20 -11.84 -2.90
CA GLY A 49 -9.85 -12.74 -4.00
C GLY A 49 -10.48 -12.35 -5.34
N ARG A 50 -10.81 -11.08 -5.55
CA ARG A 50 -11.37 -10.58 -6.82
C ARG A 50 -10.27 -10.37 -7.85
N PHE A 51 -9.66 -11.46 -8.26
CA PHE A 51 -8.47 -11.47 -9.15
C PHE A 51 -8.74 -10.87 -10.53
N GLU A 52 -9.99 -10.84 -10.97
CA GLU A 52 -10.42 -10.21 -12.23
C GLU A 52 -10.15 -8.70 -12.27
N LEU A 53 -10.01 -8.06 -11.12
CA LEU A 53 -9.70 -6.62 -11.02
C LEU A 53 -8.22 -6.31 -11.20
N ALA A 54 -7.35 -7.32 -11.22
CA ALA A 54 -5.91 -7.08 -11.30
C ALA A 54 -5.51 -6.36 -12.59
N GLU A 55 -6.10 -6.66 -13.74
CA GLU A 55 -5.83 -5.96 -15.00
C GLU A 55 -6.21 -4.46 -14.94
N GLN A 56 -7.15 -4.10 -14.04
CA GLN A 56 -7.56 -2.72 -13.85
C GLN A 56 -6.64 -1.95 -12.91
N LEU A 57 -6.03 -2.61 -11.93
CA LEU A 57 -5.24 -1.97 -10.88
C LEU A 57 -3.73 -2.12 -11.07
N TYR A 58 -3.27 -3.17 -11.75
CA TYR A 58 -1.86 -3.43 -11.99
C TYR A 58 -1.45 -3.07 -13.43
N ALA A 59 -0.21 -2.65 -13.58
CA ALA A 59 0.40 -2.45 -14.89
C ALA A 59 0.68 -3.80 -15.56
N LYS A 60 0.64 -3.86 -16.89
CA LYS A 60 0.95 -5.09 -17.64
C LYS A 60 2.40 -5.54 -17.46
N ASP A 61 3.30 -4.59 -17.25
CA ASP A 61 4.72 -4.78 -17.00
C ASP A 61 5.06 -4.74 -15.49
N PHE A 62 4.09 -5.11 -14.64
CA PHE A 62 4.27 -5.21 -13.20
C PHE A 62 5.40 -6.18 -12.83
N VAL A 63 6.17 -5.79 -11.82
CA VAL A 63 7.26 -6.60 -11.26
C VAL A 63 7.15 -6.63 -9.73
N ASN A 64 7.05 -7.82 -9.16
CA ASN A 64 7.26 -8.03 -7.73
C ASN A 64 8.74 -8.39 -7.50
N HIS A 65 9.44 -7.56 -6.74
CA HIS A 65 10.87 -7.68 -6.46
C HIS A 65 11.13 -8.64 -5.30
N GLY A 66 11.46 -9.88 -5.60
CA GLY A 66 11.90 -10.84 -4.60
C GLY A 66 13.41 -10.75 -4.33
N ILE A 67 13.86 -11.30 -3.19
CA ILE A 67 15.30 -11.29 -2.80
C ILE A 67 16.16 -12.10 -3.81
N HIS A 68 15.61 -13.18 -4.35
CA HIS A 68 16.35 -14.09 -5.23
C HIS A 68 15.90 -14.03 -6.69
N SER A 69 14.65 -13.66 -6.95
CA SER A 69 14.07 -13.56 -8.28
C SER A 69 12.86 -12.60 -8.26
N ASN A 70 12.63 -11.96 -9.39
CA ASN A 70 11.43 -11.17 -9.60
C ASN A 70 10.30 -12.06 -10.11
N SER A 71 9.06 -11.67 -9.82
CA SER A 71 7.85 -12.31 -10.32
C SER A 71 7.04 -11.35 -11.18
N SER A 72 6.47 -11.87 -12.26
CA SER A 72 5.49 -11.18 -13.09
C SER A 72 4.13 -11.10 -12.41
N LEU A 73 3.21 -10.29 -12.93
CA LEU A 73 1.83 -10.21 -12.45
C LEU A 73 1.13 -11.57 -12.43
N GLN A 74 1.37 -12.41 -13.45
CA GLN A 74 0.76 -13.73 -13.54
C GLN A 74 1.26 -14.68 -12.44
N GLU A 75 2.56 -14.65 -12.15
CA GLU A 75 3.17 -15.47 -11.09
C GLU A 75 2.72 -14.98 -9.71
N ASP A 76 2.68 -13.67 -9.51
CA ASP A 76 2.21 -13.06 -8.27
C ASP A 76 0.74 -13.42 -7.99
N GLN A 77 -0.14 -13.31 -8.99
CA GLN A 77 -1.54 -13.74 -8.87
C GLN A 77 -1.67 -15.25 -8.62
N THR A 78 -0.79 -16.06 -9.19
CA THR A 78 -0.79 -17.51 -8.95
C THR A 78 -0.45 -17.80 -7.49
N ALA A 79 0.56 -17.12 -6.94
CA ALA A 79 0.91 -17.22 -5.52
C ALA A 79 -0.23 -16.74 -4.62
N LEU A 80 -0.89 -15.62 -4.97
CA LEU A 80 -2.01 -15.09 -4.20
C LEU A 80 -3.22 -16.05 -4.19
N LYS A 81 -3.54 -16.68 -5.34
CA LYS A 81 -4.56 -17.74 -5.41
C LYS A 81 -4.18 -18.95 -4.55
N GLY A 82 -2.90 -19.28 -4.49
CA GLY A 82 -2.39 -20.33 -3.59
C GLY A 82 -2.59 -19.99 -2.11
N TRP A 83 -2.44 -18.72 -1.72
CA TRP A 83 -2.77 -18.27 -0.35
C TRP A 83 -4.25 -18.38 -0.05
N HIS A 84 -5.13 -17.98 -0.96
CA HIS A 84 -6.58 -18.14 -0.80
C HIS A 84 -7.00 -19.62 -0.77
N ALA A 85 -6.32 -20.49 -1.51
CA ALA A 85 -6.57 -21.93 -1.44
C ALA A 85 -6.15 -22.53 -0.09
N ALA A 86 -5.03 -22.08 0.48
CA ALA A 86 -4.56 -22.53 1.80
C ALA A 86 -5.42 -21.97 2.95
N PHE A 87 -5.90 -20.73 2.81
CA PHE A 87 -6.70 -20.01 3.81
C PHE A 87 -7.97 -19.46 3.16
N PRO A 88 -9.03 -20.29 2.99
CA PRO A 88 -10.24 -19.86 2.29
C PRO A 88 -11.03 -18.74 2.97
N ASP A 89 -10.79 -18.52 4.26
CA ASP A 89 -11.39 -17.47 5.09
C ASP A 89 -10.42 -16.30 5.34
N VAL A 90 -9.36 -16.16 4.54
CA VAL A 90 -8.36 -15.10 4.74
C VAL A 90 -8.99 -13.72 4.65
N VAL A 91 -8.64 -12.89 5.62
CA VAL A 91 -8.94 -11.44 5.63
C VAL A 91 -7.62 -10.69 5.78
N ILE A 92 -7.34 -9.78 4.87
CA ILE A 92 -6.15 -8.94 4.89
C ILE A 92 -6.59 -7.48 5.04
N VAL A 93 -6.14 -6.84 6.13
CA VAL A 93 -6.53 -5.47 6.48
C VAL A 93 -5.33 -4.55 6.36
N PRO A 94 -5.38 -3.51 5.50
CA PRO A 94 -4.38 -2.46 5.48
C PRO A 94 -4.58 -1.53 6.68
N GLU A 95 -3.69 -1.63 7.68
CA GLU A 95 -3.79 -0.87 8.93
C GLU A 95 -3.21 0.54 8.82
N LYS A 96 -2.12 0.70 8.06
CA LYS A 96 -1.45 1.99 7.85
C LYS A 96 -1.01 2.13 6.41
N LEU A 97 -1.29 3.29 5.82
CA LEU A 97 -0.84 3.66 4.48
C LEU A 97 -0.06 4.97 4.58
N ILE A 98 1.17 4.94 4.10
CA ILE A 98 2.06 6.11 4.02
C ILE A 98 2.43 6.26 2.56
N ALA A 99 2.27 7.45 2.00
CA ALA A 99 2.62 7.73 0.61
C ALA A 99 3.62 8.87 0.51
N GLU A 100 4.62 8.69 -0.32
CA GLU A 100 5.60 9.69 -0.71
C GLU A 100 5.90 9.53 -2.21
N ASP A 101 5.79 10.61 -2.96
CA ASP A 101 5.89 10.61 -4.41
C ASP A 101 4.98 9.55 -5.07
N ASP A 102 5.55 8.61 -5.80
CA ASP A 102 4.86 7.52 -6.47
C ASP A 102 4.81 6.22 -5.63
N LEU A 103 5.33 6.24 -4.40
CA LEU A 103 5.40 5.10 -3.51
C LEU A 103 4.28 5.12 -2.46
N VAL A 104 3.69 3.95 -2.21
CA VAL A 104 2.78 3.71 -1.09
C VAL A 104 3.30 2.55 -0.27
N THR A 105 3.60 2.81 0.99
CA THR A 105 3.95 1.78 1.98
C THR A 105 2.71 1.40 2.76
N ILE A 106 2.42 0.11 2.84
CA ILE A 106 1.26 -0.45 3.51
C ILE A 106 1.73 -1.41 4.61
N TYR A 107 1.42 -1.09 5.87
CA TYR A 107 1.47 -2.07 6.96
C TYR A 107 0.12 -2.76 7.04
N TRP A 108 0.11 -4.09 6.97
CA TRP A 108 -1.12 -4.88 6.94
C TRP A 108 -1.08 -6.05 7.91
N ILE A 109 -2.27 -6.53 8.27
CA ILE A 109 -2.48 -7.72 9.10
C ILE A 109 -3.35 -8.70 8.32
N ALA A 110 -2.92 -9.95 8.24
CA ALA A 110 -3.68 -11.05 7.68
C ALA A 110 -4.10 -12.03 8.75
N ARG A 111 -5.32 -12.55 8.65
CA ARG A 111 -5.89 -13.57 9.55
C ARG A 111 -6.62 -14.60 8.71
N GLY A 112 -6.48 -15.86 9.08
CA GLY A 112 -7.23 -16.94 8.42
C GLY A 112 -7.03 -18.29 9.09
N THR A 113 -7.79 -19.28 8.65
CA THR A 113 -7.71 -20.68 9.08
C THR A 113 -7.16 -21.52 7.92
N ASN A 114 -6.05 -22.22 8.16
CA ASN A 114 -5.42 -23.06 7.13
C ASN A 114 -6.18 -24.38 6.97
N THR A 115 -7.34 -24.34 6.32
CA THR A 115 -8.18 -25.51 6.05
C THR A 115 -7.94 -26.13 4.68
N GLY A 116 -7.19 -25.45 3.80
CA GLY A 116 -6.86 -25.95 2.48
C GLY A 116 -5.36 -26.09 2.26
N THR A 117 -4.98 -26.48 1.05
CA THR A 117 -3.58 -26.61 0.61
C THR A 117 -3.25 -25.55 -0.43
N GLY A 118 -2.06 -24.95 -0.38
CA GLY A 118 -1.61 -23.95 -1.34
C GLY A 118 -0.21 -23.45 -0.99
N ASN A 119 0.53 -22.98 -1.98
CA ASN A 119 1.92 -22.49 -1.81
C ASN A 119 2.83 -23.44 -1.03
N GLY A 120 2.65 -24.76 -1.23
CA GLY A 120 3.43 -25.79 -0.52
C GLY A 120 3.00 -26.03 0.94
N LEU A 121 1.97 -25.35 1.44
CA LEU A 121 1.44 -25.58 2.79
C LEU A 121 0.42 -26.71 2.79
N PRO A 122 0.53 -27.68 3.73
CA PRO A 122 -0.53 -28.65 4.00
C PRO A 122 -1.68 -27.99 4.78
N ALA A 123 -2.88 -28.57 4.72
CA ALA A 123 -3.98 -28.17 5.58
C ALA A 123 -3.73 -28.62 7.03
N THR A 124 -3.64 -27.65 7.96
CA THR A 124 -3.39 -27.92 9.38
C THR A 124 -4.63 -27.76 10.25
N GLY A 125 -5.67 -27.10 9.75
CA GLY A 125 -6.87 -26.73 10.50
C GLY A 125 -6.63 -25.60 11.53
N LYS A 126 -5.43 -25.03 11.60
CA LYS A 126 -5.06 -24.01 12.59
C LYS A 126 -5.27 -22.60 12.07
N ARG A 127 -5.57 -21.68 12.98
CA ARG A 127 -5.59 -20.24 12.69
C ARG A 127 -4.17 -19.67 12.72
N ALA A 128 -3.94 -18.70 11.87
CA ALA A 128 -2.75 -17.87 11.91
C ALA A 128 -3.13 -16.39 11.79
N GLU A 129 -2.36 -15.57 12.48
CA GLU A 129 -2.35 -14.12 12.34
C GLU A 129 -0.93 -13.67 12.09
N LEU A 130 -0.74 -12.84 11.08
CA LEU A 130 0.57 -12.33 10.72
C LEU A 130 0.47 -10.89 10.25
N SER A 131 1.58 -10.18 10.35
CA SER A 131 1.73 -8.85 9.79
C SER A 131 2.78 -8.82 8.68
N GLY A 132 2.65 -7.85 7.81
CA GLY A 132 3.61 -7.61 6.76
C GLY A 132 3.67 -6.16 6.35
N ILE A 133 4.64 -5.85 5.52
CA ILE A 133 4.81 -4.56 4.89
C ILE A 133 4.94 -4.80 3.40
N THR A 134 4.16 -4.05 2.64
CA THR A 134 4.26 -3.99 1.18
C THR A 134 4.55 -2.55 0.79
N ILE A 135 5.46 -2.36 -0.13
CA ILE A 135 5.71 -1.09 -0.80
C ILE A 135 5.29 -1.26 -2.24
N TRP A 136 4.39 -0.41 -2.72
CA TRP A 136 4.01 -0.35 -4.12
C TRP A 136 4.47 0.96 -4.75
N ARG A 137 5.03 0.87 -5.95
CA ARG A 137 5.18 1.99 -6.86
C ARG A 137 3.94 2.08 -7.73
N ILE A 138 3.27 3.24 -7.72
CA ILE A 138 2.05 3.48 -8.48
C ILE A 138 2.31 4.59 -9.49
N VAL A 139 2.25 4.24 -10.76
CA VAL A 139 2.50 5.14 -11.89
C VAL A 139 1.28 5.13 -12.79
N ASP A 140 0.81 6.30 -13.22
CA ASP A 140 -0.36 6.48 -14.08
C ASP A 140 -1.60 5.71 -13.58
N GLY A 141 -1.80 5.70 -12.26
CA GLY A 141 -2.94 5.02 -11.63
C GLY A 141 -2.85 3.49 -11.62
N LYS A 142 -1.66 2.91 -11.86
CA LYS A 142 -1.42 1.46 -11.88
C LYS A 142 -0.30 1.09 -10.92
N ILE A 143 -0.48 -0.02 -10.20
CA ILE A 143 0.58 -0.65 -9.41
C ILE A 143 1.58 -1.27 -10.39
N LYS A 144 2.79 -0.77 -10.40
CA LYS A 144 3.84 -1.14 -11.35
C LYS A 144 4.93 -2.00 -10.73
N GLU A 145 5.28 -1.72 -9.49
CA GLU A 145 6.32 -2.47 -8.79
C GLU A 145 5.88 -2.77 -7.36
N GLU A 146 6.37 -3.89 -6.83
CA GLU A 146 6.11 -4.33 -5.47
C GLU A 146 7.39 -4.81 -4.78
N TRP A 147 7.51 -4.49 -3.49
CA TRP A 147 8.42 -5.09 -2.52
C TRP A 147 7.62 -5.49 -1.30
N SER A 148 7.66 -6.77 -0.93
CA SER A 148 6.87 -7.27 0.20
C SER A 148 7.73 -8.10 1.15
N ALA A 149 7.44 -7.96 2.44
CA ALA A 149 7.97 -8.82 3.49
C ALA A 149 6.89 -9.09 4.54
N PHE A 150 6.84 -10.32 5.04
CA PHE A 150 5.94 -10.70 6.12
C PHE A 150 6.59 -11.74 7.05
N ASP A 151 6.05 -11.90 8.24
CA ASP A 151 6.56 -12.82 9.25
C ASP A 151 6.17 -14.28 8.96
N GLN A 152 6.83 -14.87 7.95
CA GLN A 152 6.62 -16.25 7.56
C GLN A 152 6.99 -17.24 8.68
N LEU A 153 8.01 -16.93 9.47
CA LEU A 153 8.46 -17.82 10.54
C LEU A 153 7.39 -17.95 11.62
N SER A 154 6.80 -16.84 12.05
CA SER A 154 5.69 -16.83 13.00
C SER A 154 4.49 -17.60 12.46
N MET A 155 4.12 -17.40 11.19
CA MET A 155 3.05 -18.16 10.55
C MET A 155 3.30 -19.68 10.61
N MET A 156 4.48 -20.14 10.21
CA MET A 156 4.83 -21.58 10.21
C MET A 156 4.76 -22.18 11.62
N ARG A 157 5.15 -21.43 12.66
CA ARG A 157 5.03 -21.86 14.06
C ARG A 157 3.57 -21.95 14.51
N GLN A 158 2.76 -20.95 14.19
CA GLN A 158 1.31 -20.93 14.52
C GLN A 158 0.61 -22.14 13.86
N LEU A 159 0.98 -22.47 12.64
CA LEU A 159 0.46 -23.64 11.93
C LEU A 159 0.99 -24.98 12.48
N GLY A 160 2.02 -24.94 13.35
CA GLY A 160 2.67 -26.14 13.89
C GLY A 160 3.54 -26.89 12.88
N LEU A 161 3.98 -26.19 11.85
CA LEU A 161 4.89 -26.74 10.81
C LEU A 161 6.36 -26.58 11.21
N LEU A 162 6.63 -25.82 12.27
CA LEU A 162 7.94 -25.67 12.90
C LEU A 162 7.80 -25.82 14.42
N PRO A 163 8.87 -26.25 15.13
CA PRO A 163 8.87 -26.29 16.57
C PRO A 163 8.53 -24.91 17.17
N ALA A 164 7.82 -24.93 18.30
CA ALA A 164 7.62 -23.72 19.11
C ALA A 164 8.96 -23.23 19.66
N ASP A 165 9.07 -21.92 19.91
CA ASP A 165 10.22 -21.38 20.64
C ASP A 165 10.29 -22.02 22.03
N LYS A 166 11.51 -22.38 22.43
CA LYS A 166 11.77 -22.87 23.79
C LYS A 166 11.84 -21.72 24.76
#